data_4c17dcea01410f4505041eddec18826a
#
_entry.id   4c17dcea01410f4505041eddec18826a
#
_cell.length_a   1.000
_cell.length_b   1.000
_cell.length_c   1.000
_cell.angle_alpha   90.00
_cell.angle_beta   90.00
_cell.angle_gamma   90.00
#
_symmetry.space_group_name_H-M   'P 1'
#
loop_
_entity.id
_entity.type
_entity.pdbx_description
1 polymer ?
#
loop_
_entity_poly.entity_id
_entity_poly.type
_entity_poly.pdbx_seq_one_letter_code
_entity_poly.pdbx_strand_id
1 'polypeptide(L)'
;KRNDFDNDETSIIDNPLPATTNINSIKRQLLGYKDTDGLVVVFSTYQSIDVLAEAQRALLEADPSYGIFDYIVCDEAHRTTGFKQKGRDESHFTKIHDNDLIRGKKRLYMTATPRYYNDNAKATAKDKDLVLWSMNNPDYYGEEFFRIGFGRAVREGLLTDYKVLVLTISEDDIPDSILEDVKDKQQKEIKMDDASKLIGCINGLSKRIKG
;
A
#
# COMPACT_ATOMS: atom_id res chain seq x y z
N LYS A 1 -26.00 15.81 15.33
CA LYS A 1 -24.88 15.74 16.31
C LYS A 1 -23.72 15.14 15.55
N ARG A 2 -22.76 15.98 15.14
CA ARG A 2 -21.45 15.54 14.64
C ARG A 2 -20.73 14.94 15.85
N ASN A 3 -20.19 13.74 15.69
CA ASN A 3 -19.40 13.07 16.70
C ASN A 3 -18.06 13.81 16.84
N ASP A 4 -17.62 14.02 18.07
CA ASP A 4 -16.37 14.68 18.47
C ASP A 4 -15.09 13.84 18.16
N PHE A 5 -15.11 13.00 17.13
CA PHE A 5 -13.95 12.24 16.68
C PHE A 5 -13.10 12.94 15.60
N ASP A 6 -13.52 14.13 15.15
CA ASP A 6 -12.82 14.89 14.10
C ASP A 6 -11.66 15.75 14.62
N ASN A 7 -11.28 15.65 15.90
CA ASN A 7 -10.23 16.50 16.50
C ASN A 7 -8.88 15.80 16.71
N ASP A 8 -8.73 14.55 16.26
CA ASP A 8 -7.45 13.81 16.35
C ASP A 8 -6.75 13.64 14.99
N GLU A 9 -7.07 14.45 14.00
CA GLU A 9 -6.18 14.60 12.86
C GLU A 9 -4.89 15.28 13.35
N THR A 10 -3.85 14.46 13.56
CA THR A 10 -2.49 14.97 13.75
C THR A 10 -2.15 15.79 12.50
N SER A 11 -2.30 17.09 12.63
CA SER A 11 -1.98 18.03 11.57
C SER A 11 -0.49 17.86 11.21
N ILE A 12 -0.14 18.00 9.92
CA ILE A 12 1.26 18.07 9.48
C ILE A 12 2.05 19.11 10.29
N ILE A 13 1.37 20.06 10.91
CA ILE A 13 1.91 21.08 11.81
C ILE A 13 2.39 20.49 13.14
N ASP A 14 1.83 19.36 13.58
CA ASP A 14 2.22 18.69 14.84
C ASP A 14 3.45 17.81 14.68
N ASN A 15 3.92 17.62 13.45
CA ASN A 15 5.16 16.90 13.19
C ASN A 15 6.34 17.86 13.44
N PRO A 16 7.20 17.62 14.44
CA PRO A 16 8.28 18.55 14.82
C PRO A 16 9.31 18.76 13.70
N LEU A 17 9.32 17.85 12.71
CA LEU A 17 10.21 17.95 11.55
C LEU A 17 9.37 17.88 10.26
N PRO A 18 9.46 18.89 9.37
CA PRO A 18 8.73 18.87 8.11
C PRO A 18 9.25 17.75 7.20
N ALA A 19 8.34 17.20 6.38
CA ALA A 19 8.71 16.23 5.37
C ALA A 19 9.73 16.82 4.38
N THR A 20 10.76 16.05 4.04
CA THR A 20 11.83 16.49 3.15
C THR A 20 12.36 15.33 2.30
N THR A 21 12.78 15.63 1.07
CA THR A 21 13.55 14.73 0.20
C THR A 21 15.03 15.09 0.15
N ASN A 22 15.46 16.05 0.95
CA ASN A 22 16.86 16.46 1.01
C ASN A 22 17.69 15.50 1.87
N ILE A 23 18.54 14.71 1.25
CA ILE A 23 19.37 13.67 1.87
C ILE A 23 20.22 14.22 3.01
N ASN A 24 20.86 15.38 2.83
CA ASN A 24 21.70 15.99 3.87
C ASN A 24 20.88 16.46 5.08
N SER A 25 19.64 16.90 4.84
CA SER A 25 18.71 17.27 5.90
C SER A 25 18.30 16.03 6.70
N ILE A 26 17.93 14.94 6.03
CA ILE A 26 17.55 13.66 6.67
C ILE A 26 18.74 13.14 7.49
N LYS A 27 19.92 13.06 6.88
CA LYS A 27 21.15 12.63 7.57
C LYS A 27 21.41 13.45 8.84
N ARG A 28 21.37 14.77 8.74
CA ARG A 28 21.63 15.66 9.89
C ARG A 28 20.59 15.48 10.99
N GLN A 29 19.33 15.35 10.64
CA GLN A 29 18.26 15.11 11.60
C GLN A 29 18.46 13.79 12.34
N LEU A 30 18.74 12.70 11.62
CA LEU A 30 18.98 11.39 12.23
C LEU A 30 20.22 11.39 13.12
N LEU A 31 21.32 12.00 12.70
CA LEU A 31 22.52 12.14 13.54
C LEU A 31 22.24 12.93 14.82
N GLY A 32 21.35 13.92 14.76
CA GLY A 32 20.95 14.70 15.95
C GLY A 32 20.22 13.88 17.02
N TYR A 33 19.67 12.72 16.64
CA TYR A 33 18.98 11.81 17.57
C TYR A 33 19.81 10.60 17.99
N LYS A 34 21.08 10.50 17.54
CA LYS A 34 21.92 9.31 17.80
C LYS A 34 22.06 8.98 19.28
N ASP A 35 22.26 9.99 20.10
CA ASP A 35 22.51 9.82 21.56
C ASP A 35 21.25 10.09 22.38
N THR A 36 20.08 10.08 21.75
CA THR A 36 18.80 10.31 22.43
C THR A 36 18.26 8.98 22.94
N ASP A 37 17.94 8.95 24.24
CA ASP A 37 17.16 7.85 24.80
C ASP A 37 15.73 7.89 24.27
N GLY A 38 15.30 6.80 23.64
CA GLY A 38 13.93 6.68 23.17
C GLY A 38 13.81 6.09 21.77
N LEU A 39 12.61 6.19 21.22
CA LEU A 39 12.28 5.68 19.90
C LEU A 39 12.40 6.80 18.87
N VAL A 40 13.20 6.54 17.82
CA VAL A 40 13.26 7.41 16.64
C VAL A 40 12.48 6.74 15.52
N VAL A 41 11.45 7.42 15.02
CA VAL A 41 10.58 6.90 13.94
C VAL A 41 10.75 7.74 12.68
N VAL A 42 10.99 7.07 11.56
CA VAL A 42 11.06 7.68 10.23
C VAL A 42 9.86 7.23 9.41
N PHE A 43 9.00 8.16 9.04
CA PHE A 43 7.89 7.90 8.13
C PHE A 43 8.32 8.18 6.69
N SER A 44 8.05 7.23 5.80
CA SER A 44 8.36 7.36 4.38
C SER A 44 7.31 6.67 3.51
N THR A 45 7.12 7.18 2.29
CA THR A 45 6.35 6.46 1.28
C THR A 45 7.26 5.49 0.53
N TYR A 46 6.68 4.45 -0.08
CA TYR A 46 7.45 3.53 -0.94
C TYR A 46 8.12 4.24 -2.11
N GLN A 47 7.49 5.29 -2.65
CA GLN A 47 8.04 6.08 -3.75
C GLN A 47 9.32 6.83 -3.35
N SER A 48 9.49 7.13 -2.07
CA SER A 48 10.67 7.82 -1.53
C SER A 48 11.77 6.89 -1.03
N ILE A 49 11.67 5.59 -1.31
CA ILE A 49 12.62 4.58 -0.79
C ILE A 49 14.07 4.86 -1.23
N ASP A 50 14.27 5.35 -2.45
CA ASP A 50 15.60 5.67 -2.96
C ASP A 50 16.25 6.82 -2.18
N VAL A 51 15.46 7.87 -1.87
CA VAL A 51 15.91 8.99 -1.05
C VAL A 51 16.33 8.53 0.35
N LEU A 52 15.52 7.65 0.94
CA LEU A 52 15.80 7.10 2.28
C LEU A 52 17.03 6.18 2.25
N ALA A 53 17.20 5.38 1.21
CA ALA A 53 18.36 4.51 1.03
C ALA A 53 19.66 5.32 0.87
N GLU A 54 19.63 6.41 0.11
CA GLU A 54 20.78 7.30 -0.04
C GLU A 54 21.10 8.02 1.28
N ALA A 55 20.09 8.49 1.99
CA ALA A 55 20.27 9.11 3.31
C ALA A 55 20.87 8.13 4.31
N GLN A 56 20.41 6.86 4.31
CA GLN A 56 20.95 5.80 5.15
C GLN A 56 22.40 5.48 4.79
N ARG A 57 22.75 5.41 3.51
CA ARG A 57 24.12 5.20 3.05
C ARG A 57 25.03 6.32 3.55
N ALA A 58 24.62 7.58 3.34
CA ALA A 58 25.37 8.73 3.80
C ALA A 58 25.51 8.79 5.34
N LEU A 59 24.53 8.25 6.06
CA LEU A 59 24.57 8.13 7.52
C LEU A 59 25.58 7.09 7.96
N LEU A 60 25.58 5.90 7.33
CA LEU A 60 26.51 4.81 7.59
C LEU A 60 27.97 5.15 7.24
N GLU A 61 28.18 5.97 6.20
CA GLU A 61 29.50 6.52 5.85
C GLU A 61 30.01 7.48 6.94
N ALA A 62 29.12 8.24 7.55
CA ALA A 62 29.48 9.15 8.65
C ALA A 62 29.69 8.42 9.97
N ASP A 63 28.88 7.39 10.23
CA ASP A 63 28.96 6.59 11.43
C ASP A 63 28.46 5.14 11.15
N PRO A 64 29.41 4.20 10.93
CA PRO A 64 29.05 2.80 10.67
C PRO A 64 28.28 2.10 11.78
N SER A 65 28.31 2.63 13.00
CA SER A 65 27.58 2.08 14.15
C SER A 65 26.14 2.52 14.23
N TYR A 66 25.74 3.53 13.42
CA TYR A 66 24.43 4.16 13.45
C TYR A 66 23.86 4.33 12.05
N GLY A 67 22.64 3.88 11.84
CA GLY A 67 21.95 4.04 10.55
C GLY A 67 21.25 2.78 10.04
N ILE A 68 21.48 1.62 10.66
CA ILE A 68 20.69 0.42 10.38
C ILE A 68 19.40 0.49 11.19
N PHE A 69 18.26 0.42 10.53
CA PHE A 69 16.96 0.41 11.21
C PHE A 69 16.78 -0.89 12.00
N ASP A 70 16.35 -0.82 13.25
CA ASP A 70 16.04 -2.02 14.04
C ASP A 70 14.80 -2.70 13.49
N TYR A 71 13.80 -1.93 13.10
CA TYR A 71 12.55 -2.41 12.50
C TYR A 71 12.19 -1.56 11.29
N ILE A 72 11.73 -2.24 10.23
CA ILE A 72 11.07 -1.61 9.09
C ILE A 72 9.65 -2.16 9.08
N VAL A 73 8.67 -1.28 9.24
CA VAL A 73 7.24 -1.63 9.18
C VAL A 73 6.71 -1.26 7.80
N CYS A 74 6.22 -2.25 7.07
CA CYS A 74 5.70 -2.13 5.72
C CYS A 74 4.17 -2.22 5.76
N ASP A 75 3.52 -1.07 5.79
CA ASP A 75 2.06 -1.01 5.69
C ASP A 75 1.61 -1.19 4.23
N GLU A 76 0.38 -1.66 4.02
CA GLU A 76 -0.15 -2.03 2.70
C GLU A 76 0.82 -2.95 1.91
N ALA A 77 1.40 -3.92 2.60
CA ALA A 77 2.47 -4.76 2.09
C ALA A 77 2.09 -5.59 0.85
N HIS A 78 0.78 -5.76 0.55
CA HIS A 78 0.34 -6.35 -0.70
C HIS A 78 0.86 -5.61 -1.95
N ARG A 79 1.23 -4.33 -1.81
CA ARG A 79 1.82 -3.51 -2.89
C ARG A 79 3.27 -3.88 -3.18
N THR A 80 3.95 -4.56 -2.25
CA THR A 80 5.33 -5.00 -2.42
C THR A 80 5.45 -6.34 -3.15
N THR A 81 4.31 -6.93 -3.56
CA THR A 81 4.26 -8.17 -4.34
C THR A 81 4.41 -7.92 -5.83
N GLY A 82 4.83 -8.92 -6.58
CA GLY A 82 4.92 -8.85 -8.04
C GLY A 82 6.16 -9.53 -8.61
N PHE A 83 6.42 -9.27 -9.88
CA PHE A 83 7.55 -9.83 -10.63
C PHE A 83 8.68 -8.79 -10.76
N LYS A 84 9.91 -9.25 -10.61
CA LYS A 84 11.10 -8.51 -11.00
C LYS A 84 11.64 -9.06 -12.31
N GLN A 85 11.70 -8.22 -13.33
CA GLN A 85 12.34 -8.54 -14.60
C GLN A 85 13.80 -8.07 -14.56
N LYS A 86 14.74 -8.98 -14.84
CA LYS A 86 16.17 -8.61 -14.97
C LYS A 86 16.33 -7.49 -16.01
N GLY A 87 17.01 -6.40 -15.65
CA GLY A 87 17.34 -5.31 -16.57
C GLY A 87 16.26 -4.23 -16.76
N ARG A 88 15.16 -4.28 -16.02
CA ARG A 88 14.22 -3.16 -15.92
C ARG A 88 14.29 -2.50 -14.56
N ASP A 89 13.95 -1.21 -14.51
CA ASP A 89 13.84 -0.48 -13.25
C ASP A 89 12.88 -1.19 -12.32
N GLU A 90 13.35 -1.43 -11.11
CA GLU A 90 12.57 -2.04 -10.05
C GLU A 90 11.42 -1.13 -9.63
N SER A 91 10.24 -1.70 -9.42
CA SER A 91 9.16 -0.94 -8.78
C SER A 91 9.63 -0.46 -7.41
N HIS A 92 9.40 0.82 -7.09
CA HIS A 92 9.72 1.38 -5.77
C HIS A 92 9.18 0.54 -4.62
N PHE A 93 8.06 -0.17 -4.84
CA PHE A 93 7.43 -1.01 -3.83
C PHE A 93 8.23 -2.29 -3.54
N THR A 94 8.86 -2.89 -4.55
CA THR A 94 9.60 -4.15 -4.39
C THR A 94 11.01 -3.95 -3.87
N LYS A 95 11.56 -2.75 -3.98
CA LYS A 95 12.88 -2.37 -3.45
C LYS A 95 13.01 -2.56 -1.94
N ILE A 96 11.90 -2.59 -1.21
CA ILE A 96 11.89 -2.80 0.24
C ILE A 96 12.42 -4.19 0.64
N HIS A 97 12.43 -5.16 -0.27
CA HIS A 97 12.97 -6.50 -0.02
C HIS A 97 14.49 -6.55 -0.12
N ASP A 98 15.11 -5.55 -0.73
CA ASP A 98 16.55 -5.47 -0.91
C ASP A 98 17.22 -4.88 0.34
N ASN A 99 17.92 -5.74 1.11
CA ASN A 99 18.61 -5.30 2.31
C ASN A 99 19.95 -4.60 2.03
N ASP A 100 20.45 -4.69 0.81
CA ASP A 100 21.62 -3.90 0.38
C ASP A 100 21.23 -2.47 0.03
N LEU A 101 19.98 -2.27 -0.41
CA LEU A 101 19.43 -0.95 -0.69
C LEU A 101 18.98 -0.24 0.58
N ILE A 102 18.11 -0.88 1.38
CA ILE A 102 17.58 -0.32 2.62
C ILE A 102 17.80 -1.30 3.77
N ARG A 103 18.73 -0.97 4.66
CA ARG A 103 19.19 -1.87 5.71
C ARG A 103 18.30 -1.83 6.93
N GLY A 104 17.78 -3.00 7.29
CA GLY A 104 16.99 -3.20 8.50
C GLY A 104 17.26 -4.55 9.12
N LYS A 105 17.28 -4.62 10.47
CA LYS A 105 17.50 -5.88 11.20
C LYS A 105 16.27 -6.79 11.09
N LYS A 106 15.06 -6.21 11.10
CA LYS A 106 13.80 -6.93 11.01
C LYS A 106 12.80 -6.16 10.17
N ARG A 107 11.94 -6.89 9.46
CA ARG A 107 10.82 -6.34 8.70
C ARG A 107 9.51 -6.92 9.18
N LEU A 108 8.52 -6.06 9.30
CA LEU A 108 7.13 -6.42 9.58
C LEU A 108 6.28 -6.01 8.39
N TYR A 109 5.62 -6.97 7.78
CA TYR A 109 4.71 -6.74 6.66
C TYR A 109 3.27 -6.82 7.15
N MET A 110 2.51 -5.74 6.94
CA MET A 110 1.11 -5.63 7.36
C MET A 110 0.23 -5.34 6.16
N THR A 111 -0.91 -6.01 6.08
CA THR A 111 -1.92 -5.74 5.05
C THR A 111 -3.27 -6.33 5.43
N ALA A 112 -4.35 -5.66 5.06
CA ALA A 112 -5.70 -6.21 5.14
C ALA A 112 -6.01 -7.17 3.97
N THR A 113 -5.26 -7.11 2.86
CA THR A 113 -5.51 -7.84 1.62
C THR A 113 -4.27 -8.58 1.14
N PRO A 114 -3.87 -9.70 1.80
CA PRO A 114 -2.69 -10.44 1.40
C PRO A 114 -2.82 -10.93 -0.05
N ARG A 115 -1.73 -10.82 -0.80
CA ARG A 115 -1.70 -11.17 -2.22
C ARG A 115 -0.82 -12.40 -2.45
N TYR A 116 -1.45 -13.46 -2.96
CA TYR A 116 -0.81 -14.74 -3.26
C TYR A 116 -0.85 -15.01 -4.76
N TYR A 117 0.23 -15.52 -5.29
CA TYR A 117 0.29 -15.95 -6.69
C TYR A 117 0.16 -17.46 -6.77
N ASN A 118 -0.59 -17.92 -7.77
CA ASN A 118 -0.82 -19.35 -8.02
C ASN A 118 0.42 -20.04 -8.63
N ASP A 119 0.39 -21.36 -8.70
CA ASP A 119 1.52 -22.16 -9.17
C ASP A 119 1.85 -21.91 -10.64
N ASN A 120 0.86 -21.54 -11.47
CA ASN A 120 1.10 -21.18 -12.87
C ASN A 120 1.94 -19.88 -12.97
N ALA A 121 1.64 -18.89 -12.13
CA ALA A 121 2.42 -17.67 -12.08
C ALA A 121 3.84 -17.93 -11.58
N LYS A 122 4.00 -18.81 -10.57
CA LYS A 122 5.31 -19.25 -10.08
C LYS A 122 6.11 -19.99 -11.14
N ALA A 123 5.48 -20.89 -11.87
CA ALA A 123 6.11 -21.61 -12.99
C ALA A 123 6.57 -20.63 -14.08
N THR A 124 5.71 -19.72 -14.48
CA THR A 124 6.05 -18.68 -15.47
C THR A 124 7.22 -17.81 -15.02
N ALA A 125 7.28 -17.45 -13.74
CA ALA A 125 8.40 -16.70 -13.18
C ALA A 125 9.70 -17.49 -13.30
N LYS A 126 9.66 -18.78 -12.95
CA LYS A 126 10.82 -19.67 -13.02
C LYS A 126 11.31 -19.86 -14.47
N ASP A 127 10.40 -20.09 -15.41
CA ASP A 127 10.73 -20.29 -16.83
C ASP A 127 11.36 -19.04 -17.45
N LYS A 128 11.00 -17.85 -16.97
CA LYS A 128 11.51 -16.56 -17.45
C LYS A 128 12.67 -16.00 -16.62
N ASP A 129 13.20 -16.77 -15.67
CA ASP A 129 14.22 -16.32 -14.70
C ASP A 129 13.86 -15.00 -14.02
N LEU A 130 12.60 -14.89 -13.57
CA LEU A 130 12.07 -13.74 -12.85
C LEU A 130 11.99 -14.04 -11.36
N VAL A 131 12.25 -13.05 -10.53
CA VAL A 131 11.92 -13.12 -9.10
C VAL A 131 10.44 -12.80 -8.93
N LEU A 132 9.73 -13.64 -8.18
CA LEU A 132 8.32 -13.42 -7.83
C LEU A 132 8.18 -13.23 -6.33
N TRP A 133 7.79 -12.04 -5.92
CA TRP A 133 7.41 -11.76 -4.55
C TRP A 133 5.93 -12.09 -4.34
N SER A 134 5.67 -13.15 -3.60
CA SER A 134 4.34 -13.61 -3.21
C SER A 134 4.28 -13.71 -1.70
N MET A 135 3.23 -13.18 -1.07
CA MET A 135 3.15 -13.09 0.40
C MET A 135 3.07 -14.46 1.10
N ASN A 136 2.85 -15.55 0.36
CA ASN A 136 2.96 -16.92 0.87
C ASN A 136 4.36 -17.52 0.71
N ASN A 137 5.36 -16.71 0.35
CA ASN A 137 6.76 -17.13 0.36
C ASN A 137 7.46 -16.64 1.64
N PRO A 138 7.78 -17.53 2.60
CA PRO A 138 8.38 -17.15 3.87
C PRO A 138 9.81 -16.60 3.72
N ASP A 139 10.52 -16.91 2.64
CA ASP A 139 11.87 -16.38 2.40
C ASP A 139 11.89 -14.86 2.25
N TYR A 140 10.79 -14.26 1.77
CA TYR A 140 10.67 -12.81 1.58
C TYR A 140 9.85 -12.12 2.66
N TYR A 141 8.74 -12.76 3.10
CA TYR A 141 7.78 -12.13 4.00
C TYR A 141 7.83 -12.68 5.43
N GLY A 142 8.57 -13.75 5.65
CA GLY A 142 8.55 -14.47 6.92
C GLY A 142 7.27 -15.27 7.13
N GLU A 143 7.13 -15.84 8.32
CA GLU A 143 5.93 -16.56 8.70
C GLU A 143 4.80 -15.61 9.10
N GLU A 144 3.57 -15.98 8.73
CA GLU A 144 2.39 -15.26 9.20
C GLU A 144 2.17 -15.58 10.69
N PHE A 145 2.32 -14.57 11.56
CA PHE A 145 2.17 -14.77 12.99
C PHE A 145 0.87 -14.19 13.57
N PHE A 146 0.13 -13.40 12.78
CA PHE A 146 -1.15 -12.84 13.20
C PHE A 146 -2.10 -12.65 12.03
N ARG A 147 -3.35 -13.08 12.22
CA ARG A 147 -4.45 -12.82 11.31
C ARG A 147 -5.75 -12.56 12.08
N ILE A 148 -6.44 -11.49 11.70
CA ILE A 148 -7.77 -11.21 12.15
C ILE A 148 -8.70 -11.09 10.94
N GLY A 149 -9.76 -11.90 10.92
CA GLY A 149 -10.78 -11.79 9.87
C GLY A 149 -11.80 -10.71 10.21
N PHE A 150 -12.48 -10.19 9.17
CA PHE A 150 -13.45 -9.10 9.30
C PHE A 150 -14.53 -9.39 10.36
N GLY A 151 -15.15 -10.57 10.31
CA GLY A 151 -16.20 -10.94 11.26
C GLY A 151 -15.72 -11.02 12.70
N ARG A 152 -14.44 -11.36 12.94
CA ARG A 152 -13.86 -11.31 14.28
C ARG A 152 -13.63 -9.87 14.72
N ALA A 153 -13.10 -9.03 13.83
CA ALA A 153 -12.85 -7.62 14.10
C ALA A 153 -14.14 -6.86 14.45
N VAL A 154 -15.25 -7.16 13.76
CA VAL A 154 -16.58 -6.62 14.09
C VAL A 154 -17.05 -7.10 15.46
N ARG A 155 -16.96 -8.41 15.75
CA ARG A 155 -17.37 -8.95 17.06
C ARG A 155 -16.56 -8.37 18.24
N GLU A 156 -15.28 -8.07 18.00
CA GLU A 156 -14.39 -7.45 18.99
C GLU A 156 -14.53 -5.92 19.06
N GLY A 157 -15.43 -5.34 18.27
CA GLY A 157 -15.68 -3.88 18.26
C GLY A 157 -14.58 -3.05 17.63
N LEU A 158 -13.63 -3.70 16.92
CA LEU A 158 -12.54 -3.02 16.20
C LEU A 158 -13.00 -2.42 14.87
N LEU A 159 -14.04 -2.98 14.27
CA LEU A 159 -14.69 -2.50 13.05
C LEU A 159 -16.19 -2.40 13.24
N THR A 160 -16.81 -1.45 12.56
CA THR A 160 -18.27 -1.33 12.46
C THR A 160 -18.84 -2.49 11.64
N ASP A 161 -20.02 -2.97 12.01
CA ASP A 161 -20.75 -3.94 11.20
C ASP A 161 -21.14 -3.34 9.85
N TYR A 162 -21.30 -4.16 8.84
CA TYR A 162 -21.59 -3.76 7.47
C TYR A 162 -22.64 -4.64 6.83
N LYS A 163 -23.29 -4.08 5.82
CA LYS A 163 -24.20 -4.81 4.94
C LYS A 163 -23.62 -4.84 3.54
N VAL A 164 -23.56 -6.02 2.95
CA VAL A 164 -23.19 -6.17 1.54
C VAL A 164 -24.47 -6.13 0.72
N LEU A 165 -24.55 -5.17 -0.18
CA LEU A 165 -25.62 -5.08 -1.16
C LEU A 165 -25.06 -5.54 -2.50
N VAL A 166 -25.60 -6.63 -3.02
CA VAL A 166 -25.28 -7.14 -4.35
C VAL A 166 -26.33 -6.61 -5.33
N LEU A 167 -25.88 -5.81 -6.28
CA LEU A 167 -26.72 -5.26 -7.34
C LEU A 167 -26.43 -5.99 -8.63
N THR A 168 -27.46 -6.53 -9.26
CA THR A 168 -27.42 -7.04 -10.62
C THR A 168 -27.98 -5.96 -11.56
N ILE A 169 -27.22 -5.55 -12.55
CA ILE A 169 -27.62 -4.59 -13.57
C ILE A 169 -27.57 -5.30 -14.90
N SER A 170 -28.72 -5.33 -15.59
CA SER A 170 -28.80 -5.81 -16.97
C SER A 170 -28.51 -4.69 -17.95
N GLU A 171 -28.20 -5.01 -19.20
CA GLU A 171 -28.03 -4.00 -20.25
C GLU A 171 -29.27 -3.16 -20.44
N ASP A 172 -30.45 -3.74 -20.23
CA ASP A 172 -31.76 -3.08 -20.33
C ASP A 172 -31.98 -2.01 -19.22
N ASP A 173 -31.21 -2.08 -18.13
CA ASP A 173 -31.26 -1.11 -17.03
C ASP A 173 -30.43 0.16 -17.32
N ILE A 174 -29.67 0.18 -18.42
CA ILE A 174 -28.81 1.28 -18.82
C ILE A 174 -29.61 2.22 -19.74
N PRO A 175 -29.88 3.47 -19.33
CA PRO A 175 -30.59 4.41 -20.17
C PRO A 175 -29.85 4.68 -21.49
N ASP A 176 -30.59 4.72 -22.61
CA ASP A 176 -30.06 5.00 -23.96
C ASP A 176 -29.24 6.29 -24.01
N SER A 177 -29.62 7.30 -23.22
CA SER A 177 -28.88 8.55 -23.11
C SER A 177 -27.44 8.38 -22.61
N ILE A 178 -27.20 7.41 -21.77
CA ILE A 178 -25.82 7.10 -21.29
C ILE A 178 -25.08 6.29 -22.34
N LEU A 179 -25.77 5.41 -23.06
CA LEU A 179 -25.20 4.63 -24.15
C LEU A 179 -24.84 5.52 -25.37
N GLU A 180 -25.61 6.58 -25.64
CA GLU A 180 -25.33 7.52 -26.70
C GLU A 180 -24.19 8.48 -26.36
N ASP A 181 -24.10 8.98 -25.11
CA ASP A 181 -22.97 9.80 -24.62
C ASP A 181 -21.65 9.05 -24.64
N VAL A 182 -21.68 7.72 -24.49
CA VAL A 182 -20.53 6.84 -24.59
C VAL A 182 -20.04 6.67 -26.04
N LYS A 183 -20.96 6.72 -27.01
CA LYS A 183 -20.64 6.56 -28.44
C LYS A 183 -20.14 7.84 -29.12
N ASP A 184 -20.54 8.99 -28.61
CA ASP A 184 -20.32 10.28 -29.32
C ASP A 184 -19.02 11.01 -28.95
N LYS A 185 -18.36 10.64 -27.87
CA LYS A 185 -17.06 11.21 -27.49
C LYS A 185 -15.92 10.33 -27.99
N GLN A 186 -15.40 10.69 -29.16
CA GLN A 186 -14.16 10.16 -29.72
C GLN A 186 -13.09 9.98 -28.63
N GLN A 187 -12.60 8.73 -28.47
CA GLN A 187 -11.33 8.32 -27.85
C GLN A 187 -11.28 7.96 -26.35
N LYS A 188 -12.37 7.68 -25.66
CA LYS A 188 -12.30 6.71 -24.53
C LYS A 188 -13.61 5.95 -24.49
N GLU A 189 -13.61 4.73 -24.98
CA GLU A 189 -14.66 3.76 -24.70
C GLU A 189 -14.77 3.59 -23.18
N ILE A 190 -15.81 4.19 -22.58
CA ILE A 190 -16.24 3.73 -21.27
C ILE A 190 -16.76 2.33 -21.53
N LYS A 191 -16.05 1.33 -21.04
CA LYS A 191 -16.47 -0.07 -21.21
C LYS A 191 -17.85 -0.21 -20.60
N MET A 192 -18.73 -1.00 -21.22
CA MET A 192 -20.06 -1.34 -20.72
C MET A 192 -20.04 -1.70 -19.22
N ASP A 193 -18.99 -2.34 -18.79
CA ASP A 193 -18.71 -2.68 -17.38
C ASP A 193 -18.58 -1.43 -16.47
N ASP A 194 -18.00 -0.35 -16.93
CA ASP A 194 -17.85 0.89 -16.15
C ASP A 194 -19.15 1.71 -16.10
N ALA A 195 -19.95 1.69 -17.17
CA ALA A 195 -21.28 2.28 -17.19
C ALA A 195 -22.21 1.54 -16.22
N SER A 196 -22.20 0.22 -16.21
CA SER A 196 -22.96 -0.61 -15.27
C SER A 196 -22.57 -0.35 -13.82
N LYS A 197 -21.27 -0.23 -13.52
CA LYS A 197 -20.77 0.14 -12.18
C LYS A 197 -21.26 1.52 -11.74
N LEU A 198 -21.23 2.50 -12.63
CA LEU A 198 -21.69 3.86 -12.34
C LEU A 198 -23.17 3.89 -12.00
N ILE A 199 -24.00 3.22 -12.81
CA ILE A 199 -25.45 3.11 -12.57
C ILE A 199 -25.74 2.37 -11.27
N GLY A 200 -25.02 1.28 -11.01
CA GLY A 200 -25.10 0.57 -9.75
C GLY A 200 -24.81 1.43 -8.54
N CYS A 201 -23.78 2.24 -8.60
CA CYS A 201 -23.44 3.21 -7.56
C CYS A 201 -24.53 4.26 -7.37
N ILE A 202 -25.04 4.85 -8.47
CA ILE A 202 -26.11 5.86 -8.42
C ILE A 202 -27.38 5.27 -7.82
N ASN A 203 -27.81 4.08 -8.26
CA ASN A 203 -28.99 3.40 -7.74
C ASN A 203 -28.84 3.01 -6.28
N GLY A 204 -27.66 2.54 -5.88
CA GLY A 204 -27.33 2.22 -4.49
C GLY A 204 -27.40 3.45 -3.58
N LEU A 205 -26.76 4.56 -3.99
CA LEU A 205 -26.76 5.82 -3.24
C LEU A 205 -28.15 6.48 -3.16
N SER A 206 -28.93 6.39 -4.23
CA SER A 206 -30.27 6.99 -4.28
C SER A 206 -31.35 6.17 -3.56
N LYS A 207 -31.00 5.01 -2.98
CA LYS A 207 -31.91 4.05 -2.34
C LYS A 207 -33.10 3.64 -3.25
N ARG A 208 -32.93 3.74 -4.56
CA ARG A 208 -33.95 3.36 -5.56
C ARG A 208 -33.99 1.85 -5.84
N ILE A 209 -33.45 1.06 -4.93
CA ILE A 209 -33.44 -0.40 -5.05
C ILE A 209 -34.75 -0.88 -4.44
N LYS A 210 -35.60 -1.41 -5.31
CA LYS A 210 -36.75 -2.20 -4.85
C LYS A 210 -36.23 -3.53 -4.34
N GLY A 211 -36.29 -3.73 -3.00
CA GLY A 211 -36.04 -5.02 -2.35
C GLY A 211 -37.20 -5.98 -2.60
#